data_ee4a4170baeb1a6f69af491f5ba1793b
#
_entry.id   ee4a4170baeb1a6f69af491f5ba1793b
#
_cell.length_a   1.000
_cell.length_b   1.000
_cell.length_c   1.000
_cell.angle_alpha   90.00
_cell.angle_beta   90.00
_cell.angle_gamma   90.00
#
_symmetry.space_group_name_H-M   'P 1'
#
loop_
_entity.id
_entity.type
_entity.pdbx_description
1 polymer ?
#
loop_
_entity_poly.entity_id
_entity_poly.type
_entity_poly.pdbx_seq_one_letter_code
_entity_poly.pdbx_strand_id
1 'polypeptide(L)'
;TMVSRYDLNIAQGIIHTLKEYAVTDVVIGLHRKTNLMDSFFGTMTENLLKGTHRQIMIAKLLMPVNTLRRIVVAVPEKAEYEVGFMKWVVQLCRMGKLLGCRVHFFATEDTLRHLRAVVEKQEANTFTEFSVLEEWDDLLLLTGQVNFDHLFVVVSARKGSISYQTSFERLPSQVSKYFADASLLIIYPDQLGDPQEIVSFSDPRGQSETRMYDNVGKWFYK
;
A
#
# COMPACT_ATOMS: atom_id res chain seq x y z
N THR A 1 3.65 21.72 8.29
CA THR A 1 2.64 22.77 8.01
C THR A 1 1.28 22.28 8.47
N MET A 2 0.56 23.05 9.26
CA MET A 2 -0.81 22.76 9.67
C MET A 2 -1.77 23.51 8.74
N VAL A 3 -2.76 22.82 8.18
CA VAL A 3 -3.75 23.40 7.27
C VAL A 3 -5.13 23.27 7.91
N SER A 4 -5.87 24.36 8.01
CA SER A 4 -7.26 24.40 8.45
C SER A 4 -8.16 24.73 7.27
N ARG A 5 -9.23 23.97 7.09
CA ARG A 5 -10.12 24.09 5.93
C ARG A 5 -11.57 23.83 6.32
N TYR A 6 -12.49 24.52 5.66
CA TYR A 6 -13.92 24.29 5.74
C TYR A 6 -14.39 23.68 4.42
N ASP A 7 -14.95 22.48 4.48
CA ASP A 7 -15.51 21.77 3.34
C ASP A 7 -16.84 21.09 3.69
N LEU A 8 -17.58 20.64 2.68
CA LEU A 8 -18.88 19.98 2.85
C LEU A 8 -18.78 18.71 3.70
N ASN A 9 -17.67 17.99 3.55
CA ASN A 9 -17.34 16.82 4.38
C ASN A 9 -15.83 16.60 4.42
N ILE A 10 -15.38 15.75 5.35
CA ILE A 10 -13.96 15.48 5.61
C ILE A 10 -13.25 14.95 4.35
N ALA A 11 -13.87 14.03 3.61
CA ALA A 11 -13.26 13.43 2.42
C ALA A 11 -12.99 14.49 1.33
N GLN A 12 -13.94 15.40 1.10
CA GLN A 12 -13.75 16.49 0.15
C GLN A 12 -12.65 17.45 0.57
N GLY A 13 -12.59 17.80 1.86
CA GLY A 13 -11.52 18.63 2.40
C GLY A 13 -10.13 18.02 2.17
N ILE A 14 -10.00 16.71 2.41
CA ILE A 14 -8.76 15.98 2.14
C ILE A 14 -8.43 16.02 0.63
N ILE A 15 -9.39 15.68 -0.24
CA ILE A 15 -9.19 15.66 -1.70
C ILE A 15 -8.75 17.02 -2.24
N HIS A 16 -9.37 18.10 -1.78
CA HIS A 16 -8.98 19.46 -2.17
C HIS A 16 -7.55 19.80 -1.71
N THR A 17 -7.21 19.43 -0.46
CA THR A 17 -5.86 19.63 0.08
C THR A 17 -4.81 18.87 -0.72
N LEU A 18 -5.10 17.61 -1.11
CA LEU A 18 -4.20 16.81 -1.95
C LEU A 18 -3.87 17.49 -3.28
N LYS A 19 -4.87 18.11 -3.91
CA LYS A 19 -4.69 18.81 -5.19
C LYS A 19 -3.91 20.11 -5.01
N GLU A 20 -4.23 20.88 -3.96
CA GLU A 20 -3.64 22.18 -3.69
C GLU A 20 -2.14 22.09 -3.32
N TYR A 21 -1.77 21.09 -2.53
CA TYR A 21 -0.40 20.93 -2.02
C TYR A 21 0.43 19.86 -2.74
N ALA A 22 -0.06 19.32 -3.85
CA ALA A 22 0.60 18.26 -4.62
C ALA A 22 1.06 17.06 -3.74
N VAL A 23 0.22 16.66 -2.80
CA VAL A 23 0.52 15.58 -1.84
C VAL A 23 0.58 14.23 -2.56
N THR A 24 1.54 13.40 -2.21
CA THR A 24 1.75 12.07 -2.80
C THR A 24 1.09 10.94 -2.01
N ASP A 25 0.88 11.12 -0.70
CA ASP A 25 0.38 10.10 0.20
C ASP A 25 -0.62 10.67 1.20
N VAL A 26 -1.62 9.88 1.54
CA VAL A 26 -2.58 10.17 2.61
C VAL A 26 -2.42 9.14 3.71
N VAL A 27 -2.19 9.60 4.93
CA VAL A 27 -2.18 8.73 6.12
C VAL A 27 -3.30 9.14 7.05
N ILE A 28 -4.20 8.21 7.35
CA ILE A 28 -5.33 8.40 8.24
C ILE A 28 -5.13 7.55 9.47
N GLY A 29 -4.98 8.19 10.63
CA GLY A 29 -4.93 7.52 11.93
C GLY A 29 -6.33 7.36 12.52
N LEU A 30 -6.69 6.15 12.90
CA LEU A 30 -7.94 5.84 13.57
C LEU A 30 -7.76 5.74 15.09
N HIS A 31 -8.79 6.21 15.81
CA HIS A 31 -8.78 6.04 17.25
C HIS A 31 -8.96 4.57 17.64
N ARG A 32 -8.30 4.13 18.73
CA ARG A 32 -8.32 2.72 19.20
C ARG A 32 -9.72 2.13 19.38
N LYS A 33 -10.68 2.94 19.83
CA LYS A 33 -12.07 2.52 20.09
C LYS A 33 -12.98 2.60 18.86
N THR A 34 -12.45 3.03 17.71
CA THR A 34 -13.24 3.20 16.50
C THR A 34 -13.61 1.84 15.92
N ASN A 35 -14.85 1.69 15.46
CA ASN A 35 -15.28 0.49 14.75
C ASN A 35 -14.48 0.32 13.46
N LEU A 36 -13.83 -0.83 13.30
CA LEU A 36 -12.99 -1.13 12.14
C LEU A 36 -13.79 -1.08 10.83
N MET A 37 -15.01 -1.64 10.84
CA MET A 37 -15.87 -1.67 9.65
C MET A 37 -16.16 -0.28 9.12
N ASP A 38 -16.63 0.62 9.99
CA ASP A 38 -17.04 1.97 9.58
C ASP A 38 -15.86 2.85 9.20
N SER A 39 -14.70 2.59 9.77
CA SER A 39 -13.54 3.46 9.64
C SER A 39 -12.62 3.09 8.48
N PHE A 40 -12.34 1.80 8.28
CA PHE A 40 -11.49 1.35 7.17
C PHE A 40 -12.25 1.25 5.85
N PHE A 41 -13.53 0.92 5.91
CA PHE A 41 -14.35 0.55 4.76
C PHE A 41 -15.64 1.36 4.64
N GLY A 42 -15.80 2.39 5.47
CA GLY A 42 -17.00 3.25 5.46
C GLY A 42 -16.99 4.32 4.37
N THR A 43 -18.05 5.08 4.32
CA THR A 43 -18.33 6.11 3.30
C THR A 43 -17.18 7.10 3.11
N MET A 44 -16.45 7.46 4.18
CA MET A 44 -15.30 8.37 4.07
C MET A 44 -14.19 7.77 3.23
N THR A 45 -13.81 6.53 3.51
CA THR A 45 -12.77 5.79 2.75
C THR A 45 -13.20 5.59 1.31
N GLU A 46 -14.44 5.18 1.05
CA GLU A 46 -14.96 5.05 -0.31
C GLU A 46 -14.91 6.36 -1.09
N ASN A 47 -15.29 7.48 -0.46
CA ASN A 47 -15.25 8.79 -1.10
C ASN A 47 -13.80 9.23 -1.41
N LEU A 48 -12.86 8.93 -0.52
CA LEU A 48 -11.43 9.19 -0.77
C LEU A 48 -10.92 8.34 -1.93
N LEU A 49 -11.23 7.04 -1.95
CA LEU A 49 -10.81 6.13 -3.03
C LEU A 49 -11.37 6.53 -4.40
N LYS A 50 -12.59 7.10 -4.44
CA LYS A 50 -13.19 7.64 -5.67
C LYS A 50 -12.62 9.01 -6.06
N GLY A 51 -12.20 9.81 -5.08
CA GLY A 51 -11.80 11.21 -5.30
C GLY A 51 -10.30 11.43 -5.53
N THR A 52 -9.45 10.45 -5.25
CA THR A 52 -8.01 10.54 -5.50
C THR A 52 -7.41 9.21 -5.92
N HIS A 53 -6.40 9.28 -6.78
CA HIS A 53 -5.59 8.13 -7.21
C HIS A 53 -4.27 8.01 -6.42
N ARG A 54 -4.03 8.90 -5.45
CA ARG A 54 -2.86 8.85 -4.59
C ARG A 54 -2.94 7.68 -3.61
N GLN A 55 -1.78 7.28 -3.10
CA GLN A 55 -1.71 6.25 -2.07
C GLN A 55 -2.46 6.66 -0.81
N ILE A 56 -3.29 5.77 -0.30
CA ILE A 56 -4.02 5.97 0.95
C ILE A 56 -3.58 4.88 1.93
N MET A 57 -3.17 5.29 3.11
CA MET A 57 -2.83 4.43 4.23
C MET A 57 -3.78 4.70 5.39
N ILE A 58 -4.45 3.68 5.90
CA ILE A 58 -5.36 3.80 7.03
C ILE A 58 -4.81 2.95 8.16
N ALA A 59 -4.45 3.58 9.27
CA ALA A 59 -3.80 2.95 10.40
C ALA A 59 -4.66 2.95 11.66
N LYS A 60 -4.74 1.82 12.34
CA LYS A 60 -5.23 1.69 13.72
C LYS A 60 -4.12 1.10 14.56
N LEU A 61 -3.49 1.91 15.39
CA LEU A 61 -2.39 1.50 16.25
C LEU A 61 -2.90 1.26 17.66
N LEU A 62 -2.74 0.05 18.17
CA LEU A 62 -3.11 -0.33 19.53
C LEU A 62 -1.98 -0.07 20.52
N MET A 63 -0.76 0.06 20.05
CA MET A 63 0.43 0.33 20.83
C MET A 63 1.32 1.38 20.15
N PRO A 64 2.27 1.99 20.89
CA PRO A 64 3.22 2.92 20.31
C PRO A 64 4.05 2.27 19.20
N VAL A 65 4.28 2.99 18.09
CA VAL A 65 4.95 2.46 16.89
C VAL A 65 6.37 1.94 17.18
N ASN A 66 7.08 2.60 18.11
CA ASN A 66 8.43 2.24 18.52
C ASN A 66 8.51 0.96 19.38
N THR A 67 7.38 0.37 19.75
CA THR A 67 7.32 -0.91 20.49
C THR A 67 6.99 -2.09 19.59
N LEU A 68 6.72 -1.84 18.32
CA LEU A 68 6.49 -2.88 17.32
C LEU A 68 7.76 -3.68 17.07
N ARG A 69 7.61 -5.00 16.91
CA ARG A 69 8.75 -5.92 16.69
C ARG A 69 8.77 -6.56 15.32
N ARG A 70 7.63 -6.63 14.68
CA ARG A 70 7.49 -7.22 13.35
C ARG A 70 6.40 -6.50 12.56
N ILE A 71 6.61 -6.42 11.25
CA ILE A 71 5.62 -5.96 10.27
C ILE A 71 5.25 -7.19 9.44
N VAL A 72 4.01 -7.65 9.53
CA VAL A 72 3.47 -8.78 8.78
C VAL A 72 2.63 -8.22 7.65
N VAL A 73 2.99 -8.51 6.39
CA VAL A 73 2.40 -7.89 5.20
C VAL A 73 1.72 -8.94 4.35
N ALA A 74 0.40 -8.85 4.22
CA ALA A 74 -0.37 -9.63 3.26
C ALA A 74 -0.48 -8.87 1.94
N VAL A 75 -0.04 -9.48 0.86
CA VAL A 75 0.04 -8.89 -0.48
C VAL A 75 -0.81 -9.71 -1.44
N PRO A 76 -1.76 -9.10 -2.17
CA PRO A 76 -2.58 -9.82 -3.13
C PRO A 76 -1.77 -10.25 -4.36
N GLU A 77 -2.26 -11.25 -5.06
CA GLU A 77 -1.71 -11.64 -6.35
C GLU A 77 -1.79 -10.46 -7.35
N LYS A 78 -0.85 -10.41 -8.28
CA LYS A 78 -0.76 -9.36 -9.31
C LYS A 78 -0.51 -7.94 -8.77
N ALA A 79 -0.16 -7.79 -7.47
CA ALA A 79 0.19 -6.50 -6.89
C ALA A 79 1.41 -5.88 -7.58
N GLU A 80 2.32 -6.69 -8.12
CA GLU A 80 3.51 -6.28 -8.86
C GLU A 80 3.21 -5.51 -10.14
N TYR A 81 2.01 -5.65 -10.68
CA TYR A 81 1.56 -4.91 -11.88
C TYR A 81 0.89 -3.57 -11.55
N GLU A 82 0.68 -3.26 -10.28
CA GLU A 82 0.15 -1.96 -9.86
C GLU A 82 1.26 -0.89 -9.91
N VAL A 83 0.91 0.28 -10.42
CA VAL A 83 1.84 1.41 -10.56
C VAL A 83 2.54 1.77 -9.26
N GLY A 84 1.82 1.74 -8.14
CA GLY A 84 2.35 2.06 -6.82
C GLY A 84 3.10 0.92 -6.12
N PHE A 85 3.33 -0.22 -6.77
CA PHE A 85 3.94 -1.40 -6.15
C PHE A 85 5.28 -1.09 -5.48
N MET A 86 6.24 -0.58 -6.23
CA MET A 86 7.56 -0.29 -5.70
C MET A 86 7.51 0.71 -4.54
N LYS A 87 6.65 1.74 -4.66
CA LYS A 87 6.54 2.81 -3.68
C LYS A 87 6.20 2.27 -2.29
N TRP A 88 5.12 1.50 -2.15
CA TRP A 88 4.73 0.98 -0.84
C TRP A 88 5.70 -0.09 -0.33
N VAL A 89 6.32 -0.91 -1.21
CA VAL A 89 7.36 -1.89 -0.80
C VAL A 89 8.53 -1.17 -0.13
N VAL A 90 9.09 -0.16 -0.81
CA VAL A 90 10.20 0.65 -0.29
C VAL A 90 9.81 1.36 1.01
N GLN A 91 8.61 1.92 1.09
CA GLN A 91 8.12 2.58 2.30
C GLN A 91 8.03 1.62 3.49
N LEU A 92 7.50 0.40 3.31
CA LEU A 92 7.42 -0.61 4.37
C LEU A 92 8.81 -1.09 4.81
N CYS A 93 9.72 -1.30 3.87
CA CYS A 93 11.10 -1.66 4.18
C CYS A 93 11.81 -0.57 4.98
N ARG A 94 11.68 0.70 4.59
CA ARG A 94 12.22 1.84 5.33
C ARG A 94 11.61 1.97 6.70
N MET A 95 10.30 1.77 6.83
CA MET A 95 9.62 1.75 8.12
C MET A 95 10.17 0.64 9.02
N GLY A 96 10.34 -0.58 8.50
CA GLY A 96 10.96 -1.69 9.23
C GLY A 96 12.36 -1.35 9.71
N LYS A 97 13.19 -0.76 8.83
CA LYS A 97 14.55 -0.32 9.17
C LYS A 97 14.57 0.75 10.26
N LEU A 98 13.71 1.77 10.16
CA LEU A 98 13.63 2.86 11.15
C LEU A 98 13.16 2.37 12.52
N LEU A 99 12.27 1.38 12.55
CA LEU A 99 11.73 0.81 13.78
C LEU A 99 12.57 -0.34 14.34
N GLY A 100 13.60 -0.78 13.61
CA GLY A 100 14.36 -1.99 13.96
C GLY A 100 13.51 -3.26 13.86
N CYS A 101 12.47 -3.26 13.06
CA CYS A 101 11.53 -4.37 12.87
C CYS A 101 11.89 -5.22 11.67
N ARG A 102 11.58 -6.51 11.76
CA ARG A 102 11.59 -7.40 10.60
C ARG A 102 10.30 -7.22 9.79
N VAL A 103 10.42 -7.17 8.45
CA VAL A 103 9.27 -7.10 7.53
C VAL A 103 9.07 -8.48 6.91
N HIS A 104 7.92 -9.09 7.11
CA HIS A 104 7.59 -10.41 6.61
C HIS A 104 6.46 -10.30 5.58
N PHE A 105 6.79 -10.57 4.32
CA PHE A 105 5.84 -10.53 3.21
C PHE A 105 5.22 -11.91 2.98
N PHE A 106 3.90 -11.93 2.81
CA PHE A 106 3.10 -13.09 2.45
C PHE A 106 2.38 -12.81 1.13
N ALA A 107 2.68 -13.58 0.10
CA ALA A 107 2.13 -13.42 -1.25
C ALA A 107 2.27 -14.72 -2.05
N THR A 108 1.70 -14.77 -3.25
CA THR A 108 1.98 -15.86 -4.20
C THR A 108 3.45 -15.87 -4.61
N GLU A 109 3.98 -17.01 -5.01
CA GLU A 109 5.41 -17.13 -5.38
C GLU A 109 5.82 -16.16 -6.51
N ASP A 110 4.90 -15.89 -7.45
CA ASP A 110 5.15 -14.93 -8.53
C ASP A 110 5.33 -13.50 -8.00
N THR A 111 4.42 -13.05 -7.15
CA THR A 111 4.52 -11.73 -6.49
C THR A 111 5.74 -11.67 -5.57
N LEU A 112 6.10 -12.76 -4.86
CA LEU A 112 7.29 -12.82 -4.00
C LEU A 112 8.58 -12.63 -4.80
N ARG A 113 8.68 -13.15 -6.01
CA ARG A 113 9.86 -12.94 -6.88
C ARG A 113 10.07 -11.45 -7.15
N HIS A 114 8.99 -10.72 -7.45
CA HIS A 114 9.06 -9.27 -7.69
C HIS A 114 9.37 -8.49 -6.41
N LEU A 115 8.78 -8.88 -5.26
CA LEU A 115 9.09 -8.29 -3.97
C LEU A 115 10.57 -8.42 -3.61
N ARG A 116 11.14 -9.64 -3.75
CA ARG A 116 12.58 -9.89 -3.52
C ARG A 116 13.44 -8.99 -4.40
N ALA A 117 13.13 -8.89 -5.70
CA ALA A 117 13.88 -8.06 -6.63
C ALA A 117 13.86 -6.56 -6.25
N VAL A 118 12.71 -6.04 -5.80
CA VAL A 118 12.62 -4.65 -5.33
C VAL A 118 13.43 -4.44 -4.05
N VAL A 119 13.29 -5.36 -3.07
CA VAL A 119 14.01 -5.25 -1.79
C VAL A 119 15.52 -5.32 -2.02
N GLU A 120 16.02 -6.27 -2.80
CA GLU A 120 17.43 -6.40 -3.11
C GLU A 120 18.00 -5.16 -3.80
N LYS A 121 17.25 -4.57 -4.73
CA LYS A 121 17.70 -3.41 -5.50
C LYS A 121 17.64 -2.11 -4.70
N GLN A 122 16.62 -1.91 -3.88
CA GLN A 122 16.32 -0.61 -3.26
C GLN A 122 16.60 -0.56 -1.76
N GLU A 123 16.47 -1.67 -1.05
CA GLU A 123 16.47 -1.70 0.41
C GLU A 123 17.21 -2.94 0.98
N ALA A 124 18.32 -3.33 0.35
CA ALA A 124 19.12 -4.54 0.65
C ALA A 124 19.52 -4.72 2.14
N ASN A 125 19.55 -3.63 2.92
CA ASN A 125 19.89 -3.65 4.34
C ASN A 125 18.68 -3.79 5.28
N THR A 126 17.51 -4.13 4.75
CA THR A 126 16.30 -4.35 5.57
C THR A 126 16.18 -5.83 5.91
N PHE A 127 15.86 -6.13 7.16
CA PHE A 127 15.56 -7.50 7.58
C PHE A 127 14.19 -7.92 7.04
N THR A 128 14.19 -8.67 5.93
CA THR A 128 12.98 -9.14 5.27
C THR A 128 12.86 -10.65 5.30
N GLU A 129 11.64 -11.14 5.43
CA GLU A 129 11.26 -12.54 5.29
C GLU A 129 10.16 -12.65 4.23
N PHE A 130 10.07 -13.81 3.58
CA PHE A 130 9.12 -14.06 2.51
C PHE A 130 8.52 -15.45 2.69
N SER A 131 7.19 -15.54 2.73
CA SER A 131 6.45 -16.79 2.82
C SER A 131 5.32 -16.82 1.81
N VAL A 132 5.05 -18.00 1.30
CA VAL A 132 3.99 -18.19 0.30
C VAL A 132 2.63 -18.09 0.97
N LEU A 133 1.72 -17.36 0.32
CA LEU A 133 0.29 -17.33 0.55
C LEU A 133 -0.35 -17.59 -0.81
N GLU A 134 -0.83 -18.82 -1.03
CA GLU A 134 -1.28 -19.25 -2.36
C GLU A 134 -2.56 -18.54 -2.79
N GLU A 135 -3.52 -18.42 -1.87
CA GLU A 135 -4.80 -17.79 -2.13
C GLU A 135 -5.09 -16.70 -1.10
N TRP A 136 -5.79 -15.66 -1.54
CA TRP A 136 -6.19 -14.58 -0.62
C TRP A 136 -7.14 -15.04 0.48
N ASP A 137 -7.94 -16.06 0.21
CA ASP A 137 -8.85 -16.64 1.22
C ASP A 137 -8.08 -17.30 2.38
N ASP A 138 -6.80 -17.62 2.19
CA ASP A 138 -5.86 -18.09 3.23
C ASP A 138 -5.36 -16.98 4.17
N LEU A 139 -5.80 -15.71 3.96
CA LEU A 139 -5.46 -14.59 4.83
C LEU A 139 -5.67 -14.90 6.32
N LEU A 140 -6.67 -15.70 6.65
CA LEU A 140 -6.98 -16.11 8.02
C LEU A 140 -5.91 -16.97 8.66
N LEU A 141 -5.07 -17.67 7.90
CA LEU A 141 -3.92 -18.40 8.42
C LEU A 141 -2.88 -17.48 9.06
N LEU A 142 -2.86 -16.22 8.64
CA LEU A 142 -1.97 -15.20 9.21
C LEU A 142 -2.35 -14.81 10.64
N THR A 143 -3.52 -15.20 11.15
CA THR A 143 -3.88 -14.96 12.56
C THR A 143 -2.88 -15.61 13.53
N GLY A 144 -2.30 -16.75 13.14
CA GLY A 144 -1.21 -17.40 13.89
C GLY A 144 0.15 -16.72 13.78
N GLN A 145 0.32 -15.79 12.84
CA GLN A 145 1.55 -15.05 12.60
C GLN A 145 1.52 -13.62 13.16
N VAL A 146 0.35 -13.11 13.50
CA VAL A 146 0.15 -11.74 13.99
C VAL A 146 -0.05 -11.75 15.50
N ASN A 147 0.89 -11.15 16.23
CA ASN A 147 0.82 -10.96 17.67
C ASN A 147 0.48 -9.50 18.01
N PHE A 148 0.20 -9.22 19.28
CA PHE A 148 -0.17 -7.88 19.75
C PHE A 148 0.92 -6.83 19.54
N ASP A 149 2.20 -7.24 19.48
CA ASP A 149 3.37 -6.39 19.23
C ASP A 149 3.79 -6.35 17.74
N HIS A 150 2.94 -6.86 16.85
CA HIS A 150 3.13 -6.79 15.41
C HIS A 150 2.24 -5.70 14.77
N LEU A 151 2.70 -5.15 13.67
CA LEU A 151 1.88 -4.39 12.74
C LEU A 151 1.41 -5.33 11.64
N PHE A 152 0.12 -5.58 11.56
CA PHE A 152 -0.47 -6.29 10.43
C PHE A 152 -0.77 -5.30 9.31
N VAL A 153 -0.16 -5.51 8.15
CA VAL A 153 -0.33 -4.68 6.96
C VAL A 153 -1.10 -5.48 5.92
N VAL A 154 -2.16 -4.91 5.41
CA VAL A 154 -2.92 -5.48 4.30
C VAL A 154 -2.80 -4.54 3.11
N VAL A 155 -2.17 -5.03 2.04
CA VAL A 155 -2.18 -4.32 0.76
C VAL A 155 -3.50 -4.66 0.09
N SER A 156 -4.34 -3.65 -0.07
CA SER A 156 -5.65 -3.75 -0.73
C SER A 156 -5.56 -3.19 -2.14
N ALA A 157 -6.64 -3.30 -2.89
CA ALA A 157 -6.73 -2.79 -4.24
C ALA A 157 -8.01 -1.99 -4.44
N ARG A 158 -8.00 -1.07 -5.41
CA ARG A 158 -9.20 -0.34 -5.83
C ARG A 158 -10.01 -1.18 -6.81
N LYS A 159 -11.33 -1.03 -6.79
CA LYS A 159 -12.19 -1.67 -7.81
C LYS A 159 -11.74 -1.25 -9.20
N GLY A 160 -11.50 -2.22 -10.06
CA GLY A 160 -11.03 -2.01 -11.44
C GLY A 160 -9.50 -2.02 -11.61
N SER A 161 -8.71 -2.12 -10.54
CA SER A 161 -7.27 -2.36 -10.68
C SER A 161 -6.95 -3.84 -10.87
N ILE A 162 -5.75 -4.14 -11.38
CA ILE A 162 -5.38 -5.49 -11.81
C ILE A 162 -5.26 -6.48 -10.66
N SER A 163 -4.89 -6.01 -9.47
CA SER A 163 -4.77 -6.81 -8.26
C SER A 163 -6.08 -6.92 -7.46
N TYR A 164 -7.17 -6.30 -7.96
CA TYR A 164 -8.46 -6.37 -7.27
C TYR A 164 -9.07 -7.77 -7.35
N GLN A 165 -9.49 -8.27 -6.19
CA GLN A 165 -10.18 -9.55 -6.06
C GLN A 165 -11.53 -9.34 -5.37
N THR A 166 -12.54 -10.16 -5.76
CA THR A 166 -13.87 -10.11 -5.13
C THR A 166 -13.83 -10.51 -3.66
N SER A 167 -12.86 -11.34 -3.26
CA SER A 167 -12.59 -11.70 -1.86
C SER A 167 -12.30 -10.48 -0.95
N PHE A 168 -11.86 -9.34 -1.51
CA PHE A 168 -11.69 -8.09 -0.76
C PHE A 168 -13.00 -7.55 -0.18
N GLU A 169 -14.15 -7.93 -0.72
CA GLU A 169 -15.44 -7.55 -0.15
C GLU A 169 -15.65 -8.18 1.24
N ARG A 170 -14.98 -9.31 1.55
CA ARG A 170 -14.99 -9.94 2.87
C ARG A 170 -13.93 -9.41 3.82
N LEU A 171 -12.93 -8.69 3.30
CA LEU A 171 -11.80 -8.17 4.10
C LEU A 171 -12.26 -7.37 5.32
N PRO A 172 -13.28 -6.49 5.25
CA PRO A 172 -13.78 -5.76 6.40
C PRO A 172 -14.20 -6.67 7.56
N SER A 173 -15.01 -7.67 7.26
CA SER A 173 -15.51 -8.61 8.27
C SER A 173 -14.41 -9.51 8.82
N GLN A 174 -13.50 -9.97 7.97
CA GLN A 174 -12.36 -10.79 8.38
C GLN A 174 -11.42 -10.03 9.30
N VAL A 175 -11.02 -8.82 8.94
CA VAL A 175 -10.13 -7.98 9.74
C VAL A 175 -10.78 -7.62 11.08
N SER A 176 -12.04 -7.23 11.06
CA SER A 176 -12.78 -6.87 12.28
C SER A 176 -12.93 -8.03 13.26
N LYS A 177 -13.14 -9.25 12.73
CA LYS A 177 -13.39 -10.42 13.54
C LYS A 177 -12.10 -11.09 14.05
N TYR A 178 -11.08 -11.17 13.21
CA TYR A 178 -9.92 -12.03 13.46
C TYR A 178 -8.64 -11.26 13.82
N PHE A 179 -8.59 -9.94 13.51
CA PHE A 179 -7.43 -9.08 13.78
C PHE A 179 -7.79 -7.85 14.61
N ALA A 180 -8.88 -7.93 15.38
CA ALA A 180 -9.38 -6.80 16.18
C ALA A 180 -8.35 -6.29 17.21
N ASP A 181 -7.55 -7.21 17.76
CA ASP A 181 -6.54 -6.96 18.80
C ASP A 181 -5.14 -6.72 18.23
N ALA A 182 -5.00 -6.60 16.92
CA ALA A 182 -3.74 -6.27 16.26
C ALA A 182 -3.67 -4.80 15.87
N SER A 183 -2.47 -4.22 15.88
CA SER A 183 -2.22 -2.97 15.17
C SER A 183 -2.33 -3.23 13.67
N LEU A 184 -3.09 -2.41 12.97
CA LEU A 184 -3.48 -2.63 11.57
C LEU A 184 -3.12 -1.42 10.69
N LEU A 185 -2.60 -1.71 9.51
CA LEU A 185 -2.40 -0.75 8.43
C LEU A 185 -2.99 -1.31 7.14
N ILE A 186 -3.92 -0.59 6.52
CA ILE A 186 -4.41 -0.93 5.17
C ILE A 186 -3.82 0.06 4.19
N ILE A 187 -3.24 -0.45 3.12
CA ILE A 187 -2.62 0.33 2.05
C ILE A 187 -3.44 0.16 0.77
N TYR A 188 -3.91 1.27 0.22
CA TYR A 188 -4.43 1.36 -1.14
C TYR A 188 -3.33 2.00 -2.00
N PRO A 189 -2.69 1.25 -2.91
CA PRO A 189 -1.56 1.73 -3.69
C PRO A 189 -1.85 2.97 -4.54
N ASP A 190 -0.80 3.72 -4.83
CA ASP A 190 -0.82 4.83 -5.78
C ASP A 190 -1.12 4.30 -7.19
N GLN A 191 -1.95 5.00 -7.94
CA GLN A 191 -2.29 4.66 -9.33
C GLN A 191 -1.69 5.63 -10.35
N LEU A 192 -1.06 6.72 -9.88
CA LEU A 192 -0.47 7.74 -10.77
C LEU A 192 1.03 7.52 -11.03
N GLY A 193 1.72 6.81 -10.12
CA GLY A 193 3.16 6.71 -10.10
C GLY A 193 3.86 8.03 -9.73
N ASP A 194 5.14 7.92 -9.40
CA ASP A 194 6.02 9.07 -9.31
C ASP A 194 6.80 9.19 -10.64
N PRO A 195 6.80 10.36 -11.30
CA PRO A 195 7.61 10.57 -12.50
C PRO A 195 9.10 10.23 -12.29
N GLN A 196 9.63 10.40 -11.07
CA GLN A 196 11.01 10.04 -10.75
C GLN A 196 11.21 8.53 -10.58
N GLU A 197 10.20 7.80 -10.12
CA GLU A 197 10.25 6.34 -10.01
C GLU A 197 10.20 5.66 -11.39
N ILE A 198 9.43 6.19 -12.33
CA ILE A 198 9.36 5.69 -13.71
C ILE A 198 10.74 5.76 -14.38
N VAL A 199 11.51 6.82 -14.12
CA VAL A 199 12.87 6.97 -14.66
C VAL A 199 13.86 5.99 -14.03
N SER A 200 13.67 5.59 -12.76
CA SER A 200 14.55 4.64 -12.07
C SER A 200 14.31 3.17 -12.41
N PHE A 201 13.16 2.86 -13.03
CA PHE A 201 12.86 1.54 -13.61
C PHE A 201 13.29 1.38 -15.06
N SER A 202 14.00 2.33 -15.65
CA SER A 202 14.59 2.10 -16.94
C SER A 202 15.56 0.92 -16.82
N ASP A 203 15.06 -0.28 -17.17
CA ASP A 203 15.85 -1.44 -17.54
C ASP A 203 16.99 -0.93 -18.41
N PRO A 204 18.23 -1.39 -18.25
CA PRO A 204 19.30 -1.10 -19.21
C PRO A 204 18.92 -1.40 -20.68
N ARG A 205 17.91 -2.25 -20.90
CA ARG A 205 17.22 -2.43 -22.20
C ARG A 205 16.21 -1.34 -22.52
N GLY A 206 15.67 -0.62 -21.55
CA GLY A 206 14.64 0.41 -21.71
C GLY A 206 15.15 1.74 -22.28
N GLN A 207 16.46 1.94 -22.38
CA GLN A 207 17.00 3.05 -23.20
C GLN A 207 16.64 2.92 -24.69
N SER A 208 16.27 1.73 -25.16
CA SER A 208 15.78 1.52 -26.52
C SER A 208 14.31 1.90 -26.70
N GLU A 209 13.46 1.72 -25.67
CA GLU A 209 12.03 2.01 -25.79
C GLU A 209 11.71 3.51 -25.64
N THR A 210 12.43 4.23 -24.79
CA THR A 210 12.28 5.70 -24.69
C THR A 210 12.68 6.37 -25.99
N ARG A 211 13.69 5.84 -26.72
CA ARG A 211 14.04 6.30 -28.07
C ARG A 211 12.98 5.95 -29.11
N MET A 212 12.19 4.89 -28.90
CA MET A 212 11.12 4.50 -29.81
C MET A 212 9.91 5.44 -29.70
N TYR A 213 9.54 5.87 -28.50
CA TYR A 213 8.46 6.85 -28.29
C TYR A 213 8.85 8.25 -28.79
N ASP A 214 10.07 8.69 -28.61
CA ASP A 214 10.58 9.96 -29.18
C ASP A 214 10.60 9.95 -30.72
N ASN A 215 10.79 8.80 -31.35
CA ASN A 215 10.75 8.67 -32.79
C ASN A 215 9.32 8.61 -33.36
N VAL A 216 8.36 8.03 -32.61
CA VAL A 216 6.96 7.99 -33.05
C VAL A 216 6.34 9.40 -33.05
N GLY A 217 6.68 10.23 -32.03
CA GLY A 217 6.22 11.62 -31.96
C GLY A 217 6.68 12.49 -33.15
N LYS A 218 7.84 12.20 -33.73
CA LYS A 218 8.37 12.94 -34.91
C LYS A 218 7.72 12.54 -36.25
N TRP A 219 7.00 11.43 -36.31
CA TRP A 219 6.30 10.98 -37.53
C TRP A 219 4.91 11.59 -37.70
N PHE A 220 4.32 12.14 -36.64
CA PHE A 220 2.99 12.76 -36.68
C PHE A 220 2.99 14.28 -36.85
N TYR A 221 4.19 14.92 -36.94
CA TYR A 221 4.34 16.37 -37.15
C TYR A 221 5.14 16.72 -38.43
N LYS A 222 4.93 15.96 -39.52
CA LYS A 222 5.33 16.37 -40.86
C LYS A 222 4.15 16.36 -41.81
#